data_b8983bf20fe1ec38d9706e895f2185b5
#
_entry.id   b8983bf20fe1ec38d9706e895f2185b5
#
_cell.length_a   1.000
_cell.length_b   1.000
_cell.length_c   1.000
_cell.angle_alpha   90.00
_cell.angle_beta   90.00
_cell.angle_gamma   90.00
#
_symmetry.space_group_name_H-M   'P 1'
#
loop_
_entity.id
_entity.type
_entity.pdbx_description
1 polymer ?
#
loop_
_entity_poly.entity_id
_entity_poly.type
_entity_poly.pdbx_seq_one_letter_code
_entity_poly.pdbx_strand_id
1 'polypeptide(L)'
;MRLLIILLLLFVSTKTLAENNCKWDDDIPCITIYPKLNNSNALGDKITPTTTITKTELREHNLIDLPRVLDYVATLDVTQSGPTGQNGSIFLRGTNSNHTLVLLNGIPINDSSTPTGAFDVGQDFMFNVVQVDVYKGGAGAHWGADAVGGAINLRTTVDYDKRYNVSGNGNDKTISGNYYTRLNDFDISVSAGEHKSKNVSALSGADEKDGTKNQTIGVNVSKWYDMLHWRTSWFTRNTFTDIDGHSLAIQNDKWSDNSFYAFQTGLDYFNNSLTFHTHEYERIYDDANYDSQNWSLRGVHQRQNWGIGFDYKHDENYGKSAWSENTGRNHGMGYFFNFSYNILSYHHRFDEDHENYKIGFLQELDDGLSISGSHSTSYKDKTLYSDVVYGDSQEVTLTKNNFATTIFQNDIGDLNTNGIEMSYNTGDWKLFASNLTSKTKDVLSLRRPEYSFGFIHNKKFENNFTLTTNYKYKGKHLDIHNSNWSTISMPETHLVDLNLGYNYHGFNFGVSLNNLLNEKYESPHGFSQEGRKFTLGFNKSF
;
A
#
# COMPACT_ATOMS: atom_id res chain seq x y z
N MET A 1 28.79 19.35 -16.34
CA MET A 1 28.98 19.02 -17.77
C MET A 1 28.90 17.51 -18.06
N ARG A 2 29.47 16.62 -17.23
CA ARG A 2 29.32 15.13 -17.42
C ARG A 2 27.90 14.62 -17.20
N LEU A 3 27.15 15.20 -16.27
CA LEU A 3 25.75 14.82 -15.99
C LEU A 3 24.80 15.16 -17.16
N LEU A 4 25.06 16.29 -17.83
CA LEU A 4 24.24 16.72 -18.99
C LEU A 4 24.43 15.81 -20.21
N ILE A 5 25.61 15.19 -20.35
CA ILE A 5 25.93 14.27 -21.45
C ILE A 5 25.25 12.91 -21.22
N ILE A 6 25.12 12.46 -19.97
CA ILE A 6 24.40 11.23 -19.62
C ILE A 6 22.88 11.40 -19.84
N LEU A 7 22.33 12.57 -19.49
CA LEU A 7 20.93 12.90 -19.81
C LEU A 7 20.65 12.94 -21.31
N LEU A 8 21.58 13.49 -22.10
CA LEU A 8 21.42 13.53 -23.56
C LEU A 8 21.56 12.16 -24.24
N LEU A 9 22.37 11.24 -23.68
CA LEU A 9 22.49 9.87 -24.21
C LEU A 9 21.24 9.01 -23.95
N LEU A 10 20.44 9.30 -22.94
CA LEU A 10 19.17 8.63 -22.67
C LEU A 10 18.09 8.96 -23.72
N PHE A 11 18.22 10.09 -24.44
CA PHE A 11 17.27 10.53 -25.47
C PHE A 11 17.66 10.18 -26.91
N VAL A 12 18.83 9.59 -27.15
CA VAL A 12 19.22 9.11 -28.48
C VAL A 12 18.75 7.67 -28.67
N SER A 13 17.49 7.48 -29.04
CA SER A 13 16.99 6.18 -29.44
C SER A 13 16.79 6.10 -30.95
N THR A 14 17.41 5.09 -31.56
CA THR A 14 17.10 4.65 -32.91
C THR A 14 15.64 4.17 -32.98
N LYS A 15 14.92 4.62 -34.00
CA LYS A 15 13.56 4.18 -34.31
C LYS A 15 13.50 2.65 -34.45
N THR A 16 13.08 1.95 -33.41
CA THR A 16 12.55 0.60 -33.56
C THR A 16 11.07 0.67 -33.27
N LEU A 17 10.25 0.22 -34.21
CA LEU A 17 8.80 0.13 -34.08
C LEU A 17 8.46 -0.65 -32.81
N ALA A 18 7.90 0.02 -31.82
CA ALA A 18 7.33 -0.64 -30.65
C ALA A 18 6.01 -1.28 -31.11
N GLU A 19 5.94 -2.61 -31.12
CA GLU A 19 4.66 -3.29 -31.16
C GLU A 19 3.91 -2.97 -29.87
N ASN A 20 2.89 -2.13 -29.99
CA ASN A 20 1.95 -1.85 -28.91
C ASN A 20 1.08 -3.09 -28.71
N ASN A 21 1.38 -3.90 -27.70
CA ASN A 21 0.53 -4.98 -27.24
C ASN A 21 -0.64 -4.49 -26.32
N CYS A 22 -1.01 -3.23 -26.42
CA CYS A 22 -2.27 -2.74 -25.89
C CYS A 22 -3.38 -3.02 -26.91
N LYS A 23 -4.22 -4.01 -26.67
CA LYS A 23 -5.48 -4.12 -27.37
C LYS A 23 -6.38 -3.02 -26.84
N TRP A 24 -6.76 -2.11 -27.74
CA TRP A 24 -7.82 -1.15 -27.51
C TRP A 24 -9.11 -1.94 -27.32
N ASP A 25 -9.64 -1.95 -26.11
CA ASP A 25 -11.08 -2.10 -25.94
C ASP A 25 -11.64 -0.70 -26.16
N ASP A 26 -12.65 -0.55 -27.00
CA ASP A 26 -13.03 0.71 -27.65
C ASP A 26 -13.38 1.89 -26.70
N ASP A 27 -13.35 1.69 -25.37
CA ASP A 27 -13.80 2.68 -24.40
C ASP A 27 -12.75 3.16 -23.38
N ILE A 28 -11.52 2.60 -23.33
CA ILE A 28 -10.51 3.04 -22.35
C ILE A 28 -9.10 3.07 -22.96
N PRO A 29 -8.49 4.26 -23.16
CA PRO A 29 -7.09 4.33 -23.59
C PRO A 29 -6.17 3.71 -22.51
N CYS A 30 -5.31 2.78 -22.93
CA CYS A 30 -4.25 2.24 -22.08
C CYS A 30 -3.24 3.32 -21.70
N ILE A 31 -3.47 3.99 -20.58
CA ILE A 31 -2.53 4.98 -20.04
C ILE A 31 -1.77 4.34 -18.89
N THR A 32 -0.53 3.96 -19.16
CA THR A 32 0.41 3.53 -18.12
C THR A 32 1.15 4.76 -17.60
N ILE A 33 0.83 5.22 -16.40
CA ILE A 33 1.40 6.44 -15.78
C ILE A 33 2.74 6.18 -15.10
N TYR A 34 3.26 4.98 -15.16
CA TYR A 34 4.49 4.63 -14.45
C TYR A 34 5.62 4.32 -15.41
N PRO A 35 6.86 4.71 -15.07
CA PRO A 35 7.98 4.10 -15.74
C PRO A 35 7.74 2.59 -15.66
N LYS A 36 7.68 1.96 -16.81
CA LYS A 36 7.51 0.51 -16.94
C LYS A 36 8.75 -0.21 -16.36
N LEU A 37 9.00 -0.08 -15.07
CA LEU A 37 9.71 -1.12 -14.33
C LEU A 37 8.82 -2.38 -14.30
N ASN A 38 7.52 -2.16 -14.44
CA ASN A 38 6.49 -3.18 -14.52
C ASN A 38 5.93 -3.23 -15.95
N ASN A 39 6.72 -3.62 -16.93
CA ASN A 39 6.15 -4.32 -18.06
C ASN A 39 5.61 -5.62 -17.49
N SER A 40 4.32 -5.83 -17.54
CA SER A 40 3.66 -7.11 -17.19
C SER A 40 4.21 -8.31 -18.00
N ASN A 41 5.15 -8.08 -18.88
CA ASN A 41 5.90 -9.04 -19.66
C ASN A 41 7.37 -9.20 -19.21
N ALA A 42 7.90 -8.35 -18.32
CA ALA A 42 9.24 -8.55 -17.78
C ALA A 42 9.21 -9.72 -16.79
N LEU A 43 10.09 -10.70 -16.98
CA LEU A 43 10.15 -11.92 -16.18
C LEU A 43 10.30 -11.60 -14.67
N GLY A 44 10.99 -10.50 -14.34
CA GLY A 44 11.20 -10.05 -12.96
C GLY A 44 9.92 -9.72 -12.20
N ASP A 45 8.91 -9.16 -12.88
CA ASP A 45 7.61 -8.84 -12.26
C ASP A 45 6.76 -10.09 -12.03
N LYS A 46 6.93 -11.11 -12.86
CA LYS A 46 6.22 -12.39 -12.71
C LYS A 46 6.78 -13.26 -11.58
N ILE A 47 7.99 -13.00 -11.12
CA ILE A 47 8.67 -13.77 -10.07
C ILE A 47 8.30 -13.27 -8.68
N THR A 48 8.00 -11.98 -8.51
CA THR A 48 7.65 -11.41 -7.21
C THR A 48 6.17 -11.66 -6.92
N PRO A 49 5.82 -12.38 -5.86
CA PRO A 49 4.42 -12.58 -5.47
C PRO A 49 3.76 -11.23 -5.22
N THR A 50 2.78 -10.90 -6.05
CA THR A 50 2.10 -9.60 -6.00
C THR A 50 0.60 -9.82 -5.86
N THR A 51 -0.01 -9.09 -4.93
CA THR A 51 -1.46 -9.00 -4.81
C THR A 51 -1.91 -7.63 -5.28
N THR A 52 -2.75 -7.59 -6.29
CA THR A 52 -3.32 -6.34 -6.82
C THR A 52 -4.78 -6.23 -6.42
N ILE A 53 -5.16 -5.09 -5.87
CA ILE A 53 -6.54 -4.70 -5.59
C ILE A 53 -6.90 -3.56 -6.56
N THR A 54 -7.85 -3.82 -7.42
CA THR A 54 -8.25 -2.91 -8.50
C THR A 54 -9.29 -1.89 -8.01
N LYS A 55 -9.46 -0.80 -8.77
CA LYS A 55 -10.50 0.21 -8.56
C LYS A 55 -11.91 -0.40 -8.48
N THR A 56 -12.20 -1.38 -9.31
CA THR A 56 -13.49 -2.09 -9.29
C THR A 56 -13.69 -2.80 -7.95
N GLU A 57 -12.69 -3.50 -7.45
CA GLU A 57 -12.75 -4.19 -6.16
C GLU A 57 -12.85 -3.23 -4.99
N LEU A 58 -12.09 -2.12 -4.99
CA LEU A 58 -12.21 -1.07 -3.97
C LEU A 58 -13.66 -0.58 -3.86
N ARG A 59 -14.35 -0.44 -4.98
CA ARG A 59 -15.73 0.04 -5.05
C ARG A 59 -16.77 -1.03 -4.70
N GLU A 60 -16.68 -2.20 -5.33
CA GLU A 60 -17.65 -3.29 -5.13
C GLU A 60 -17.64 -3.79 -3.67
N HIS A 61 -16.48 -3.73 -3.01
CA HIS A 61 -16.34 -4.15 -1.62
C HIS A 61 -16.48 -3.00 -0.61
N ASN A 62 -16.71 -1.77 -1.08
CA ASN A 62 -16.80 -0.56 -0.25
C ASN A 62 -15.57 -0.38 0.67
N LEU A 63 -14.38 -0.62 0.12
CA LEU A 63 -13.11 -0.47 0.81
C LEU A 63 -12.69 1.00 0.75
N ILE A 64 -12.97 1.75 1.81
CA ILE A 64 -12.78 3.20 1.85
C ILE A 64 -11.44 3.63 2.45
N ASP A 65 -10.78 2.77 3.22
CA ASP A 65 -9.52 3.04 3.91
C ASP A 65 -8.49 1.94 3.66
N LEU A 66 -7.21 2.28 3.78
CA LEU A 66 -6.10 1.37 3.50
C LEU A 66 -6.05 0.16 4.45
N PRO A 67 -6.27 0.28 5.76
CA PRO A 67 -6.31 -0.87 6.66
C PRO A 67 -7.26 -1.97 6.16
N ARG A 68 -8.48 -1.61 5.77
CA ARG A 68 -9.46 -2.57 5.25
C ARG A 68 -9.07 -3.18 3.92
N VAL A 69 -8.42 -2.41 3.04
CA VAL A 69 -7.88 -2.93 1.77
C VAL A 69 -6.85 -4.01 2.04
N LEU A 70 -5.94 -3.76 2.99
CA LEU A 70 -4.85 -4.66 3.31
C LEU A 70 -5.30 -5.92 4.07
N ASP A 71 -6.43 -5.87 4.75
CA ASP A 71 -7.01 -7.02 5.45
C ASP A 71 -7.32 -8.22 4.54
N TYR A 72 -7.42 -8.01 3.23
CA TYR A 72 -7.69 -9.06 2.24
C TYR A 72 -6.44 -9.54 1.49
N VAL A 73 -5.26 -9.24 2.02
CA VAL A 73 -3.99 -9.71 1.49
C VAL A 73 -3.44 -10.83 2.36
N ALA A 74 -3.17 -11.99 1.77
CA ALA A 74 -2.56 -13.12 2.49
C ALA A 74 -1.23 -12.71 3.13
N THR A 75 -0.98 -13.16 4.36
CA THR A 75 0.24 -12.87 5.14
C THR A 75 0.50 -11.39 5.42
N LEU A 76 -0.53 -10.55 5.33
CA LEU A 76 -0.47 -9.16 5.75
C LEU A 76 -1.45 -8.95 6.91
N ASP A 77 -0.93 -8.52 8.05
CA ASP A 77 -1.71 -8.16 9.20
C ASP A 77 -1.65 -6.66 9.44
N VAL A 78 -2.80 -6.07 9.74
CA VAL A 78 -2.90 -4.68 10.19
C VAL A 78 -3.26 -4.68 11.67
N THR A 79 -2.57 -3.86 12.44
CA THR A 79 -2.90 -3.56 13.83
C THR A 79 -3.14 -2.06 13.94
N GLN A 80 -4.33 -1.67 14.38
CA GLN A 80 -4.74 -0.27 14.47
C GLN A 80 -5.12 0.05 15.92
N SER A 81 -4.56 1.11 16.49
CA SER A 81 -4.75 1.49 17.89
C SER A 81 -6.13 2.12 18.14
N GLY A 82 -7.19 1.39 17.78
CA GLY A 82 -8.57 1.83 17.92
C GLY A 82 -9.37 1.80 16.61
N PRO A 83 -10.50 2.51 16.53
CA PRO A 83 -11.38 2.53 15.37
C PRO A 83 -10.75 3.21 14.13
N THR A 84 -11.51 3.28 13.05
CA THR A 84 -11.09 3.90 11.77
C THR A 84 -10.46 5.29 11.99
N GLY A 85 -9.28 5.51 11.41
CA GLY A 85 -8.52 6.76 11.48
C GLY A 85 -7.43 6.79 12.55
N GLN A 86 -7.43 5.83 13.48
CA GLN A 86 -6.37 5.67 14.47
C GLN A 86 -5.08 5.16 13.85
N ASN A 87 -3.94 5.37 14.53
CA ASN A 87 -2.62 4.93 14.06
C ASN A 87 -2.60 3.44 13.70
N GLY A 88 -2.11 3.12 12.52
CA GLY A 88 -2.10 1.77 11.96
C GLY A 88 -0.70 1.29 11.59
N SER A 89 -0.37 0.07 12.00
CA SER A 89 0.87 -0.64 11.70
C SER A 89 0.59 -1.84 10.81
N ILE A 90 1.49 -2.12 9.86
CA ILE A 90 1.41 -3.27 8.95
C ILE A 90 2.54 -4.26 9.23
N PHE A 91 2.21 -5.55 9.10
CA PHE A 91 3.14 -6.64 9.31
C PHE A 91 3.07 -7.61 8.12
N LEU A 92 3.79 -7.27 7.05
CA LEU A 92 3.82 -8.07 5.84
C LEU A 92 4.72 -9.28 6.02
N ARG A 93 4.20 -10.50 5.85
CA ARG A 93 4.91 -11.76 6.10
C ARG A 93 5.59 -11.81 7.48
N GLY A 94 4.95 -11.21 8.48
CA GLY A 94 5.44 -11.18 9.87
C GLY A 94 6.62 -10.25 10.12
N THR A 95 7.07 -9.46 9.15
CA THR A 95 8.13 -8.47 9.33
C THR A 95 7.65 -7.29 10.18
N ASN A 96 8.54 -6.41 10.60
CA ASN A 96 8.17 -5.21 11.36
C ASN A 96 7.50 -4.16 10.46
N SER A 97 6.69 -3.30 11.04
CA SER A 97 5.94 -2.28 10.29
C SER A 97 6.84 -1.35 9.46
N ASN A 98 8.02 -1.05 9.97
CA ASN A 98 9.03 -0.23 9.28
C ASN A 98 9.88 -1.00 8.25
N HIS A 99 9.59 -2.27 8.00
CA HIS A 99 10.21 -3.09 6.94
C HIS A 99 9.38 -3.12 5.65
N THR A 100 8.26 -2.43 5.62
CA THR A 100 7.40 -2.33 4.44
C THR A 100 7.48 -0.92 3.87
N LEU A 101 7.94 -0.84 2.63
CA LEU A 101 7.98 0.43 1.89
C LEU A 101 6.61 0.75 1.32
N VAL A 102 6.09 1.94 1.60
CA VAL A 102 4.86 2.42 0.98
C VAL A 102 5.20 3.43 -0.10
N LEU A 103 4.57 3.26 -1.24
CA LEU A 103 4.83 4.05 -2.45
C LEU A 103 3.56 4.77 -2.89
N LEU A 104 3.71 5.99 -3.34
CA LEU A 104 2.70 6.69 -4.12
C LEU A 104 3.20 6.79 -5.57
N ASN A 105 2.51 6.10 -6.48
CA ASN A 105 2.91 6.08 -7.89
C ASN A 105 4.37 5.62 -8.11
N GLY A 106 4.83 4.64 -7.32
CA GLY A 106 6.18 4.09 -7.44
C GLY A 106 7.27 4.91 -6.76
N ILE A 107 6.92 5.95 -6.01
CA ILE A 107 7.86 6.77 -5.25
C ILE A 107 7.64 6.57 -3.75
N PRO A 108 8.71 6.32 -2.97
CA PRO A 108 8.63 6.17 -1.51
C PRO A 108 7.96 7.34 -0.82
N ILE A 109 7.04 7.03 0.12
CA ILE A 109 6.34 8.01 0.95
C ILE A 109 6.34 7.63 2.44
N ASN A 110 7.25 6.78 2.88
CA ASN A 110 7.41 6.53 4.31
C ASN A 110 7.83 7.82 5.03
N ASP A 111 7.28 8.02 6.22
CA ASP A 111 7.57 9.20 7.04
C ASP A 111 8.83 8.96 7.88
N SER A 112 9.97 9.42 7.39
CA SER A 112 11.26 9.28 8.06
C SER A 112 11.44 10.19 9.29
N SER A 113 10.52 11.12 9.55
CA SER A 113 10.51 11.92 10.77
C SER A 113 10.03 11.14 12.00
N THR A 114 9.29 10.06 11.78
CA THR A 114 8.85 9.19 12.88
C THR A 114 10.00 8.35 13.44
N PRO A 115 9.93 7.90 14.71
CA PRO A 115 11.05 7.19 15.36
C PRO A 115 11.59 5.99 14.59
N THR A 116 10.73 5.26 13.91
CA THR A 116 11.12 4.02 13.19
C THR A 116 11.04 4.13 11.67
N GLY A 117 10.54 5.25 11.13
CA GLY A 117 10.27 5.41 9.70
C GLY A 117 9.13 4.52 9.18
N ALA A 118 8.26 4.03 10.07
CA ALA A 118 7.10 3.24 9.67
C ALA A 118 6.01 4.13 9.06
N PHE A 119 5.33 3.62 8.05
CA PHE A 119 4.17 4.29 7.48
C PHE A 119 2.92 4.04 8.35
N ASP A 120 2.18 5.12 8.64
CA ASP A 120 0.89 5.04 9.33
C ASP A 120 -0.24 4.82 8.33
N VAL A 121 -0.71 3.56 8.21
CA VAL A 121 -1.76 3.21 7.24
C VAL A 121 -3.15 3.68 7.67
N GLY A 122 -3.36 4.03 8.93
CA GLY A 122 -4.66 4.46 9.45
C GLY A 122 -5.14 5.79 8.90
N GLN A 123 -4.24 6.56 8.30
CA GLN A 123 -4.51 7.89 7.78
C GLN A 123 -5.00 7.89 6.32
N ASP A 124 -4.85 6.79 5.58
CA ASP A 124 -5.08 6.77 4.13
C ASP A 124 -6.46 6.26 3.74
N PHE A 125 -7.19 7.13 3.05
CA PHE A 125 -8.50 6.84 2.46
C PHE A 125 -8.39 6.76 0.93
N MET A 126 -9.13 5.81 0.34
CA MET A 126 -8.98 5.42 -1.07
C MET A 126 -9.71 6.34 -2.07
N PHE A 127 -9.96 7.61 -1.72
CA PHE A 127 -10.80 8.50 -2.54
C PHE A 127 -10.23 8.82 -3.92
N ASN A 128 -8.90 8.86 -4.05
CA ASN A 128 -8.20 9.12 -5.31
C ASN A 128 -7.35 7.94 -5.77
N VAL A 129 -7.34 6.83 -5.03
CA VAL A 129 -6.60 5.62 -5.37
C VAL A 129 -7.40 4.78 -6.37
N VAL A 130 -6.74 4.34 -7.42
CA VAL A 130 -7.32 3.50 -8.47
C VAL A 130 -6.82 2.06 -8.42
N GLN A 131 -5.72 1.80 -7.71
CA GLN A 131 -5.14 0.48 -7.56
C GLN A 131 -4.20 0.44 -6.36
N VAL A 132 -4.16 -0.69 -5.68
CA VAL A 132 -3.19 -0.98 -4.62
C VAL A 132 -2.46 -2.26 -5.01
N ASP A 133 -1.14 -2.19 -5.12
CA ASP A 133 -0.28 -3.35 -5.39
C ASP A 133 0.54 -3.66 -4.15
N VAL A 134 0.52 -4.91 -3.70
CA VAL A 134 1.31 -5.40 -2.57
C VAL A 134 2.36 -6.39 -3.09
N TYR A 135 3.61 -5.97 -3.07
CA TYR A 135 4.78 -6.77 -3.43
C TYR A 135 5.33 -7.43 -2.17
N LYS A 136 5.42 -8.75 -2.17
CA LYS A 136 5.80 -9.54 -0.99
C LYS A 136 7.24 -10.03 -1.08
N GLY A 137 7.93 -10.08 0.07
CA GLY A 137 9.36 -10.43 0.15
C GLY A 137 10.28 -9.28 -0.22
N GLY A 138 11.59 -9.48 -0.12
CA GLY A 138 12.58 -8.43 -0.35
C GLY A 138 12.45 -7.78 -1.73
N ALA A 139 12.22 -6.48 -1.73
CA ALA A 139 12.02 -5.67 -2.93
C ALA A 139 13.06 -4.54 -3.07
N GLY A 140 14.14 -4.57 -2.26
CA GLY A 140 15.19 -3.55 -2.25
C GLY A 140 15.88 -3.35 -3.59
N ALA A 141 16.08 -4.41 -4.36
CA ALA A 141 16.67 -4.32 -5.70
C ALA A 141 15.81 -3.52 -6.70
N HIS A 142 14.49 -3.39 -6.45
CA HIS A 142 13.55 -2.64 -7.30
C HIS A 142 13.33 -1.22 -6.79
N TRP A 143 13.13 -1.07 -5.47
CA TRP A 143 12.63 0.15 -4.86
C TRP A 143 13.66 0.87 -3.99
N GLY A 144 14.81 0.23 -3.70
CA GLY A 144 15.83 0.74 -2.81
C GLY A 144 15.59 0.43 -1.34
N ALA A 145 16.07 1.30 -0.48
CA ALA A 145 15.98 1.15 0.97
C ALA A 145 14.53 0.97 1.46
N ASP A 146 14.38 0.37 2.64
CA ASP A 146 13.14 0.16 3.39
C ASP A 146 12.19 -0.91 2.82
N ALA A 147 12.40 -1.40 1.59
CA ALA A 147 11.61 -2.48 0.99
C ALA A 147 12.11 -3.88 1.42
N VAL A 148 12.33 -4.08 2.72
CA VAL A 148 12.96 -5.28 3.27
C VAL A 148 11.99 -6.45 3.36
N GLY A 149 10.79 -6.21 3.87
CA GLY A 149 9.69 -7.19 3.94
C GLY A 149 8.80 -7.17 2.72
N GLY A 150 8.88 -6.11 1.91
CA GLY A 150 8.09 -5.89 0.71
C GLY A 150 7.74 -4.43 0.49
N ALA A 151 6.82 -4.18 -0.45
CA ALA A 151 6.35 -2.83 -0.75
C ALA A 151 4.84 -2.80 -1.03
N ILE A 152 4.21 -1.67 -0.72
CA ILE A 152 2.81 -1.38 -1.05
C ILE A 152 2.78 -0.15 -1.94
N ASN A 153 2.21 -0.24 -3.13
CA ASN A 153 2.14 0.88 -4.06
C ASN A 153 0.71 1.36 -4.25
N LEU A 154 0.43 2.55 -3.78
CA LEU A 154 -0.82 3.26 -3.98
C LEU A 154 -0.76 3.98 -5.33
N ARG A 155 -1.64 3.61 -6.25
CA ARG A 155 -1.67 4.19 -7.58
C ARG A 155 -2.78 5.21 -7.71
N THR A 156 -2.41 6.41 -8.14
CA THR A 156 -3.33 7.47 -8.55
C THR A 156 -3.07 7.78 -10.02
N THR A 157 -4.09 8.04 -10.79
CA THR A 157 -3.98 8.39 -12.22
C THR A 157 -5.18 9.23 -12.63
N VAL A 158 -5.19 9.72 -13.87
CA VAL A 158 -6.41 10.28 -14.44
C VAL A 158 -7.52 9.25 -14.34
N ASP A 159 -8.52 9.55 -13.55
CA ASP A 159 -9.71 8.71 -13.38
C ASP A 159 -10.80 9.22 -14.33
N TYR A 160 -11.05 8.48 -15.40
CA TYR A 160 -11.99 8.86 -16.46
C TYR A 160 -13.47 8.84 -16.04
N ASP A 161 -13.77 8.36 -14.83
CA ASP A 161 -15.14 8.34 -14.32
C ASP A 161 -15.56 9.71 -13.78
N LYS A 162 -16.85 10.01 -13.97
CA LYS A 162 -17.53 11.10 -13.26
C LYS A 162 -18.49 10.48 -12.26
N ARG A 163 -18.27 10.71 -10.97
CA ARG A 163 -19.07 10.08 -9.94
C ARG A 163 -19.15 10.89 -8.66
N TYR A 164 -20.23 10.66 -7.92
CA TYR A 164 -20.39 11.11 -6.54
C TYR A 164 -20.75 9.91 -5.67
N ASN A 165 -20.23 9.90 -4.46
CA ASN A 165 -20.55 8.92 -3.44
C ASN A 165 -20.87 9.61 -2.13
N VAL A 166 -21.94 9.16 -1.49
CA VAL A 166 -22.31 9.54 -0.12
C VAL A 166 -22.66 8.29 0.62
N SER A 167 -22.02 8.07 1.75
CA SER A 167 -22.34 6.94 2.61
C SER A 167 -22.26 7.34 4.08
N GLY A 168 -22.97 6.61 4.94
CA GLY A 168 -22.89 6.89 6.36
C GLY A 168 -23.95 6.16 7.17
N ASN A 169 -23.90 6.45 8.44
CA ASN A 169 -24.84 6.00 9.48
C ASN A 169 -25.00 7.12 10.52
N GLY A 170 -25.44 6.80 11.73
CA GLY A 170 -25.61 7.81 12.78
C GLY A 170 -24.29 8.41 13.31
N ASN A 171 -23.17 7.71 13.16
CA ASN A 171 -21.85 8.11 13.69
C ASN A 171 -20.84 8.45 12.60
N ASP A 172 -20.95 7.83 11.42
CA ASP A 172 -20.01 8.00 10.32
C ASP A 172 -20.65 8.67 9.13
N LYS A 173 -19.85 9.45 8.43
CA LYS A 173 -20.26 10.11 7.20
C LYS A 173 -19.08 10.17 6.23
N THR A 174 -19.30 9.68 5.02
CA THR A 174 -18.33 9.77 3.93
C THR A 174 -18.99 10.46 2.73
N ILE A 175 -18.31 11.46 2.19
CA ILE A 175 -18.70 12.11 0.94
C ILE A 175 -17.47 12.11 0.06
N SER A 176 -17.57 11.62 -1.16
CA SER A 176 -16.47 11.68 -2.11
C SER A 176 -16.97 11.85 -3.53
N GLY A 177 -16.12 12.31 -4.40
CA GLY A 177 -16.41 12.45 -5.81
C GLY A 177 -15.15 12.44 -6.66
N ASN A 178 -15.35 12.13 -7.93
CA ASN A 178 -14.35 12.26 -8.98
C ASN A 178 -15.00 12.92 -10.18
N TYR A 179 -14.32 13.88 -10.75
CA TYR A 179 -14.74 14.57 -11.96
C TYR A 179 -13.63 14.51 -13.00
N TYR A 180 -13.94 13.97 -14.16
CA TYR A 180 -13.05 13.94 -15.32
C TYR A 180 -13.52 14.93 -16.38
N THR A 181 -12.56 15.59 -17.01
CA THR A 181 -12.79 16.41 -18.21
C THR A 181 -11.58 16.36 -19.13
N ARG A 182 -11.81 16.56 -20.42
CA ARG A 182 -10.78 16.77 -21.41
C ARG A 182 -10.86 18.21 -21.93
N LEU A 183 -9.75 18.94 -21.79
CA LEU A 183 -9.65 20.33 -22.20
C LEU A 183 -8.37 20.55 -23.00
N ASN A 184 -8.48 20.97 -24.27
CA ASN A 184 -7.33 21.19 -25.16
C ASN A 184 -6.32 20.01 -25.15
N ASP A 185 -6.86 18.78 -25.25
CA ASP A 185 -6.13 17.50 -25.19
C ASP A 185 -5.44 17.19 -23.86
N PHE A 186 -5.69 17.96 -22.82
CA PHE A 186 -5.34 17.58 -21.47
C PHE A 186 -6.45 16.72 -20.88
N ASP A 187 -6.10 15.53 -20.46
CA ASP A 187 -6.96 14.69 -19.62
C ASP A 187 -6.77 15.11 -18.16
N ILE A 188 -7.85 15.54 -17.53
CA ILE A 188 -7.84 16.11 -16.18
C ILE A 188 -8.84 15.35 -15.32
N SER A 189 -8.41 14.84 -14.18
CA SER A 189 -9.30 14.34 -13.15
C SER A 189 -9.05 15.02 -11.82
N VAL A 190 -10.13 15.31 -11.12
CA VAL A 190 -10.13 15.88 -9.76
C VAL A 190 -10.93 14.95 -8.88
N SER A 191 -10.30 14.43 -7.85
CA SER A 191 -10.93 13.60 -6.82
C SER A 191 -10.92 14.35 -5.50
N ALA A 192 -12.02 14.30 -4.77
CA ALA A 192 -12.10 14.84 -3.43
C ALA A 192 -12.95 13.95 -2.54
N GLY A 193 -12.59 13.86 -1.26
CA GLY A 193 -13.34 13.09 -0.28
C GLY A 193 -13.18 13.64 1.14
N GLU A 194 -14.23 13.47 1.91
CA GLU A 194 -14.23 13.71 3.35
C GLU A 194 -14.85 12.50 4.04
N HIS A 195 -14.17 12.01 5.07
CA HIS A 195 -14.69 11.04 6.03
C HIS A 195 -14.70 11.65 7.42
N LYS A 196 -15.79 11.48 8.12
CA LYS A 196 -15.95 11.83 9.54
C LYS A 196 -16.51 10.63 10.28
N SER A 197 -15.92 10.34 11.40
CA SER A 197 -16.35 9.28 12.31
C SER A 197 -16.33 9.79 13.74
N LYS A 198 -17.27 9.29 14.54
CA LYS A 198 -17.28 9.47 16.00
C LYS A 198 -17.89 8.22 16.63
N ASN A 199 -17.07 7.23 16.82
CA ASN A 199 -17.52 5.88 17.18
C ASN A 199 -17.30 5.53 18.65
N VAL A 200 -16.48 4.54 18.89
CA VAL A 200 -16.10 4.04 20.21
C VAL A 200 -14.83 4.73 20.66
N SER A 201 -14.55 4.69 21.96
CA SER A 201 -13.24 5.06 22.46
C SER A 201 -12.17 4.13 21.89
N ALA A 202 -11.02 4.68 21.52
CA ALA A 202 -9.86 3.89 21.15
C ALA A 202 -9.39 3.07 22.34
N LEU A 203 -9.37 3.63 23.54
CA LEU A 203 -8.97 2.92 24.74
C LEU A 203 -10.09 2.01 25.26
N SER A 204 -9.79 0.74 25.45
CA SER A 204 -10.72 -0.24 25.98
C SER A 204 -11.15 0.09 27.41
N GLY A 205 -12.47 0.13 27.63
CA GLY A 205 -13.07 0.46 28.93
C GLY A 205 -13.26 1.95 29.20
N ALA A 206 -12.90 2.83 28.28
CA ALA A 206 -13.24 4.24 28.34
C ALA A 206 -14.64 4.52 27.77
N ASP A 207 -15.27 5.60 28.22
CA ASP A 207 -16.67 5.94 27.90
C ASP A 207 -16.79 7.05 26.83
N GLU A 208 -15.71 7.79 26.54
CA GLU A 208 -15.72 8.79 25.47
C GLU A 208 -15.82 8.16 24.08
N LYS A 209 -15.99 9.01 23.10
CA LYS A 209 -16.03 8.61 21.68
C LYS A 209 -14.95 9.35 20.94
N ASP A 210 -13.97 8.61 20.46
CA ASP A 210 -12.94 9.15 19.61
C ASP A 210 -13.46 9.38 18.19
N GLY A 211 -13.12 10.52 17.67
CA GLY A 211 -13.49 10.94 16.34
C GLY A 211 -12.31 11.00 15.40
N THR A 212 -12.60 10.85 14.13
CA THR A 212 -11.63 11.18 13.07
C THR A 212 -12.29 12.02 11.99
N LYS A 213 -11.52 12.93 11.42
CA LYS A 213 -11.89 13.69 10.24
C LYS A 213 -10.74 13.62 9.25
N ASN A 214 -10.98 12.99 8.11
CA ASN A 214 -10.04 12.95 7.00
C ASN A 214 -10.59 13.75 5.81
N GLN A 215 -9.73 14.54 5.20
CA GLN A 215 -10.02 15.27 3.96
C GLN A 215 -8.90 15.02 2.97
N THR A 216 -9.27 14.55 1.78
CA THR A 216 -8.33 14.18 0.72
C THR A 216 -8.73 14.88 -0.58
N ILE A 217 -7.75 15.44 -1.28
CA ILE A 217 -7.92 15.99 -2.62
C ILE A 217 -6.80 15.46 -3.50
N GLY A 218 -7.13 15.05 -4.72
CA GLY A 218 -6.18 14.63 -5.73
C GLY A 218 -6.50 15.27 -7.07
N VAL A 219 -5.48 15.71 -7.78
CA VAL A 219 -5.58 16.23 -9.15
C VAL A 219 -4.59 15.49 -10.02
N ASN A 220 -5.07 14.88 -11.09
CA ASN A 220 -4.21 14.23 -12.08
C ASN A 220 -4.44 14.89 -13.44
N VAL A 221 -3.36 15.19 -14.11
CA VAL A 221 -3.35 15.79 -15.45
C VAL A 221 -2.40 15.01 -16.33
N SER A 222 -2.82 14.71 -17.55
CA SER A 222 -1.91 14.15 -18.56
C SER A 222 -2.19 14.68 -19.94
N LYS A 223 -1.16 14.66 -20.79
CA LYS A 223 -1.27 15.02 -22.20
C LYS A 223 -0.24 14.27 -23.03
N TRP A 224 -0.67 13.83 -24.20
CA TRP A 224 0.21 13.31 -25.24
C TRP A 224 0.61 14.40 -26.23
N TYR A 225 1.91 14.50 -26.50
CA TYR A 225 2.50 15.30 -27.56
C TYR A 225 3.20 14.32 -28.51
N ASP A 226 2.49 13.83 -29.49
CA ASP A 226 2.91 12.71 -30.35
C ASP A 226 3.35 11.48 -29.52
N MET A 227 4.65 11.24 -29.42
CA MET A 227 5.23 10.11 -28.68
C MET A 227 5.66 10.46 -27.24
N LEU A 228 5.55 11.74 -26.86
CA LEU A 228 5.89 12.22 -25.52
C LEU A 228 4.63 12.28 -24.68
N HIS A 229 4.60 11.56 -23.58
CA HIS A 229 3.54 11.61 -22.60
C HIS A 229 3.98 12.42 -21.39
N TRP A 230 3.35 13.56 -21.18
CA TRP A 230 3.50 14.34 -19.95
C TRP A 230 2.38 14.00 -18.99
N ARG A 231 2.74 13.84 -17.71
CA ARG A 231 1.83 13.54 -16.63
C ARG A 231 2.20 14.30 -15.36
N THR A 232 1.19 14.72 -14.62
CA THR A 232 1.36 15.41 -13.34
C THR A 232 0.26 14.96 -12.40
N SER A 233 0.61 14.76 -11.14
CA SER A 233 -0.32 14.52 -10.05
C SER A 233 0.00 15.41 -8.86
N TRP A 234 -1.04 15.88 -8.22
CA TRP A 234 -0.98 16.57 -6.95
C TRP A 234 -1.95 15.90 -5.99
N PHE A 235 -1.52 15.71 -4.77
CA PHE A 235 -2.27 15.01 -3.74
C PHE A 235 -2.09 15.72 -2.40
N THR A 236 -3.18 15.86 -1.65
CA THR A 236 -3.15 16.33 -0.27
C THR A 236 -4.13 15.55 0.59
N ARG A 237 -3.73 15.34 1.82
CA ARG A 237 -4.51 14.68 2.85
C ARG A 237 -4.32 15.41 4.18
N ASN A 238 -5.43 15.74 4.84
CA ASN A 238 -5.45 16.29 6.19
C ASN A 238 -6.29 15.37 7.06
N THR A 239 -5.73 14.90 8.17
CA THR A 239 -6.42 14.01 9.10
C THR A 239 -6.28 14.52 10.52
N PHE A 240 -7.40 14.81 11.13
CA PHE A 240 -7.50 15.07 12.57
C PHE A 240 -8.11 13.84 13.25
N THR A 241 -7.51 13.38 14.33
CA THR A 241 -7.96 12.20 15.07
C THR A 241 -7.84 12.44 16.57
N ASP A 242 -8.94 12.21 17.30
CA ASP A 242 -8.90 12.10 18.76
C ASP A 242 -8.20 10.79 19.11
N ILE A 243 -7.25 10.83 20.04
CA ILE A 243 -6.39 9.69 20.39
C ILE A 243 -6.32 9.54 21.90
N ASP A 244 -6.09 8.32 22.35
CA ASP A 244 -5.94 7.98 23.75
C ASP A 244 -4.52 7.63 24.15
N GLY A 245 -4.23 7.79 25.43
CA GLY A 245 -3.06 7.22 26.06
C GLY A 245 -3.15 5.69 26.15
N HIS A 246 -2.10 5.06 26.65
CA HIS A 246 -2.01 3.59 26.73
C HIS A 246 -2.73 2.96 27.95
N SER A 247 -3.36 3.76 28.81
CA SER A 247 -4.11 3.25 29.96
C SER A 247 -5.20 4.21 30.40
N LEU A 248 -6.25 3.70 31.08
CA LEU A 248 -7.33 4.51 31.64
C LEU A 248 -6.84 5.59 32.63
N ALA A 249 -5.69 5.37 33.29
CA ALA A 249 -5.09 6.37 34.18
C ALA A 249 -4.46 7.56 33.42
N ILE A 250 -4.22 7.40 32.11
CA ILE A 250 -3.63 8.40 31.23
C ILE A 250 -4.62 8.76 30.10
N GLN A 251 -5.89 8.45 30.33
CA GLN A 251 -6.96 8.89 29.46
C GLN A 251 -7.00 10.41 29.49
N ASN A 252 -6.68 11.02 28.38
CA ASN A 252 -6.70 12.46 28.19
C ASN A 252 -7.29 12.75 26.80
N ASP A 253 -7.90 13.90 26.66
CA ASP A 253 -8.34 14.46 25.39
C ASP A 253 -7.12 14.83 24.52
N LYS A 254 -6.36 13.81 24.07
CA LYS A 254 -5.24 13.95 23.17
C LYS A 254 -5.73 13.96 21.73
N TRP A 255 -4.92 14.50 20.87
CA TRP A 255 -5.26 14.58 19.45
C TRP A 255 -4.00 14.47 18.57
N SER A 256 -4.24 14.10 17.34
CA SER A 256 -3.25 14.07 16.28
C SER A 256 -3.78 14.85 15.07
N ASP A 257 -2.99 15.76 14.53
CA ASP A 257 -3.28 16.49 13.30
C ASP A 257 -2.14 16.21 12.30
N ASN A 258 -2.49 15.63 11.17
CA ASN A 258 -1.53 15.16 10.19
C ASN A 258 -1.87 15.72 8.82
N SER A 259 -0.94 16.45 8.23
CA SER A 259 -1.00 16.93 6.86
C SER A 259 0.02 16.20 6.00
N PHE A 260 -0.39 15.83 4.80
CA PHE A 260 0.47 15.23 3.78
C PHE A 260 0.21 15.90 2.44
N TYR A 261 1.28 16.32 1.81
CA TYR A 261 1.28 16.91 0.46
C TYR A 261 2.22 16.12 -0.43
N ALA A 262 1.80 15.83 -1.65
CA ALA A 262 2.67 15.23 -2.65
C ALA A 262 2.43 15.86 -4.01
N PHE A 263 3.51 16.10 -4.72
CA PHE A 263 3.49 16.54 -6.11
C PHE A 263 4.43 15.67 -6.92
N GLN A 264 3.96 15.22 -8.07
CA GLN A 264 4.74 14.43 -9.00
C GLN A 264 4.53 14.92 -10.42
N THR A 265 5.61 15.02 -11.20
CA THR A 265 5.53 15.26 -12.64
C THR A 265 6.50 14.36 -13.38
N GLY A 266 6.11 13.91 -14.56
CA GLY A 266 6.93 12.98 -15.34
C GLY A 266 6.73 13.13 -16.83
N LEU A 267 7.76 12.70 -17.55
CA LEU A 267 7.83 12.63 -18.99
C LEU A 267 8.18 11.21 -19.39
N ASP A 268 7.33 10.61 -20.23
CA ASP A 268 7.59 9.30 -20.81
C ASP A 268 7.79 9.46 -22.32
N TYR A 269 8.89 8.93 -22.85
CA TYR A 269 9.20 8.95 -24.27
C TYR A 269 9.73 7.59 -24.70
N PHE A 270 8.93 6.85 -25.50
CA PHE A 270 9.19 5.45 -25.84
C PHE A 270 9.46 4.60 -24.58
N ASN A 271 10.69 4.14 -24.44
CA ASN A 271 11.16 3.27 -23.37
C ASN A 271 11.85 4.05 -22.23
N ASN A 272 11.80 5.37 -22.27
CA ASN A 272 12.41 6.24 -21.28
C ASN A 272 11.34 6.91 -20.42
N SER A 273 11.62 7.05 -19.15
CA SER A 273 10.81 7.83 -18.22
C SER A 273 11.71 8.68 -17.33
N LEU A 274 11.30 9.91 -17.10
CA LEU A 274 11.91 10.80 -16.13
C LEU A 274 10.79 11.33 -15.23
N THR A 275 10.95 11.16 -13.92
CA THR A 275 9.93 11.56 -12.94
C THR A 275 10.59 12.38 -11.84
N PHE A 276 10.04 13.53 -11.55
CA PHE A 276 10.32 14.34 -10.37
C PHE A 276 9.16 14.18 -9.39
N HIS A 277 9.49 14.07 -8.10
CA HIS A 277 8.54 13.96 -7.02
C HIS A 277 8.99 14.79 -5.83
N THR A 278 8.04 15.36 -5.12
CA THR A 278 8.25 15.95 -3.79
C THR A 278 7.05 15.63 -2.91
N HIS A 279 7.32 15.41 -1.64
CA HIS A 279 6.27 15.27 -0.63
C HIS A 279 6.71 15.87 0.71
N GLU A 280 5.72 16.19 1.51
CA GLU A 280 5.90 16.80 2.82
C GLU A 280 4.89 16.18 3.80
N TYR A 281 5.38 15.83 4.98
CA TYR A 281 4.58 15.51 6.15
C TYR A 281 4.72 16.61 7.18
N GLU A 282 3.59 16.98 7.76
CA GLU A 282 3.52 17.79 8.97
C GLU A 282 2.59 17.05 9.93
N ARG A 283 3.14 16.59 11.04
CA ARG A 283 2.41 15.81 12.02
C ARG A 283 2.56 16.42 13.41
N ILE A 284 1.44 16.76 13.98
CA ILE A 284 1.33 17.18 15.37
C ILE A 284 0.64 16.06 16.15
N TYR A 285 1.25 15.63 17.21
CA TYR A 285 0.78 14.56 18.05
C TYR A 285 0.82 15.04 19.51
N ASP A 286 -0.31 15.61 20.01
CA ASP A 286 -0.41 16.29 21.29
C ASP A 286 0.66 17.41 21.41
N ASP A 287 1.75 17.18 22.13
CA ASP A 287 2.85 18.10 22.33
C ASP A 287 4.12 17.79 21.50
N ALA A 288 4.04 16.82 20.58
CA ALA A 288 5.14 16.42 19.72
C ALA A 288 4.89 16.84 18.26
N ASN A 289 5.93 17.34 17.60
CA ASN A 289 5.91 17.70 16.19
C ASN A 289 6.89 16.84 15.41
N TYR A 290 6.46 16.39 14.25
CA TYR A 290 7.25 15.62 13.31
C TYR A 290 7.02 16.16 11.90
N ASP A 291 8.10 16.63 11.27
CA ASP A 291 8.05 17.21 9.94
C ASP A 291 9.06 16.49 9.04
N SER A 292 8.66 16.20 7.81
CA SER A 292 9.59 15.73 6.80
C SER A 292 9.32 16.37 5.45
N GLN A 293 10.39 16.75 4.75
CA GLN A 293 10.35 17.25 3.39
C GLN A 293 11.26 16.38 2.53
N ASN A 294 10.71 15.89 1.45
CA ASN A 294 11.40 14.96 0.59
C ASN A 294 11.26 15.39 -0.88
N TRP A 295 12.32 15.20 -1.65
CA TRP A 295 12.21 15.26 -3.09
C TRP A 295 13.07 14.22 -3.76
N SER A 296 12.67 13.77 -4.93
CA SER A 296 13.39 12.77 -5.68
C SER A 296 13.30 13.00 -7.19
N LEU A 297 14.32 12.54 -7.88
CA LEU A 297 14.38 12.50 -9.34
C LEU A 297 14.73 11.08 -9.77
N ARG A 298 13.87 10.46 -10.57
CA ARG A 298 14.06 9.09 -11.07
C ARG A 298 14.06 9.06 -12.57
N GLY A 299 15.08 8.45 -13.16
CA GLY A 299 15.18 8.17 -14.59
C GLY A 299 15.25 6.68 -14.86
N VAL A 300 14.51 6.20 -15.86
CA VAL A 300 14.47 4.78 -16.25
C VAL A 300 14.51 4.64 -17.75
N HIS A 301 15.33 3.73 -18.23
CA HIS A 301 15.27 3.18 -19.58
C HIS A 301 14.96 1.69 -19.50
N GLN A 302 13.85 1.24 -20.10
CA GLN A 302 13.41 -0.15 -20.05
C GLN A 302 13.24 -0.72 -21.45
N ARG A 303 13.86 -1.84 -21.71
CA ARG A 303 13.65 -2.70 -22.88
C ARG A 303 12.94 -3.99 -22.45
N GLN A 304 12.62 -4.84 -23.41
CA GLN A 304 11.91 -6.09 -23.17
C GLN A 304 12.63 -6.99 -22.14
N ASN A 305 13.95 -7.14 -22.29
CA ASN A 305 14.74 -8.07 -21.50
C ASN A 305 15.75 -7.41 -20.56
N TRP A 306 15.88 -6.09 -20.57
CA TRP A 306 16.80 -5.38 -19.71
C TRP A 306 16.34 -3.95 -19.47
N GLY A 307 16.80 -3.39 -18.38
CA GLY A 307 16.58 -1.99 -18.04
C GLY A 307 17.69 -1.44 -17.18
N ILE A 308 17.84 -0.13 -17.23
CA ILE A 308 18.75 0.63 -16.37
C ILE A 308 18.03 1.86 -15.86
N GLY A 309 18.44 2.32 -14.70
CA GLY A 309 17.91 3.57 -14.18
C GLY A 309 18.74 4.14 -13.06
N PHE A 310 18.32 5.30 -12.63
CA PHE A 310 18.86 5.97 -11.48
C PHE A 310 17.72 6.62 -10.70
N ASP A 311 17.94 6.83 -9.42
CA ASP A 311 17.17 7.77 -8.62
C ASP A 311 18.11 8.57 -7.70
N TYR A 312 17.69 9.79 -7.44
CA TYR A 312 18.28 10.66 -6.46
C TYR A 312 17.18 11.05 -5.48
N LYS A 313 17.45 10.93 -4.19
CA LYS A 313 16.54 11.36 -3.13
C LYS A 313 17.23 12.36 -2.20
N HIS A 314 16.44 13.24 -1.64
CA HIS A 314 16.85 14.18 -0.61
C HIS A 314 15.73 14.27 0.43
N ASP A 315 16.08 14.02 1.68
CA ASP A 315 15.16 13.97 2.81
C ASP A 315 15.66 14.94 3.89
N GLU A 316 14.80 15.81 4.36
CA GLU A 316 15.01 16.63 5.56
C GLU A 316 13.94 16.30 6.59
N ASN A 317 14.36 15.94 7.79
CA ASN A 317 13.48 15.45 8.84
C ASN A 317 13.70 16.23 10.12
N TYR A 318 12.60 16.51 10.79
CA TYR A 318 12.58 17.11 12.12
C TYR A 318 11.62 16.35 13.01
N GLY A 319 12.04 16.05 14.22
CA GLY A 319 11.18 15.43 15.24
C GLY A 319 11.43 16.06 16.59
N LYS A 320 10.37 16.54 17.22
CA LYS A 320 10.41 17.11 18.55
C LYS A 320 9.31 16.51 19.42
N SER A 321 9.69 16.03 20.57
CA SER A 321 8.80 15.56 21.61
C SER A 321 9.15 16.20 22.95
N ALA A 322 8.39 15.92 24.00
CA ALA A 322 8.72 16.37 25.36
C ALA A 322 10.11 15.90 25.85
N TRP A 323 10.67 14.85 25.24
CA TRP A 323 11.89 14.16 25.72
C TRP A 323 13.08 14.29 24.78
N SER A 324 12.86 14.68 23.54
CA SER A 324 13.92 14.73 22.52
C SER A 324 13.60 15.70 21.40
N GLU A 325 14.64 16.30 20.85
CA GLU A 325 14.58 17.08 19.62
C GLU A 325 15.69 16.59 18.69
N ASN A 326 15.33 16.15 17.50
CA ASN A 326 16.24 15.56 16.54
C ASN A 326 16.01 16.15 15.15
N THR A 327 17.08 16.37 14.42
CA THR A 327 17.04 16.75 13.01
C THR A 327 17.88 15.78 12.20
N GLY A 328 17.39 15.43 11.04
CA GLY A 328 18.11 14.58 10.10
C GLY A 328 18.07 15.17 8.70
N ARG A 329 19.16 15.03 7.98
CA ARG A 329 19.23 15.27 6.56
C ARG A 329 19.89 14.08 5.91
N ASN A 330 19.23 13.52 4.93
CA ASN A 330 19.75 12.40 4.16
C ASN A 330 19.65 12.73 2.66
N HIS A 331 20.61 12.30 1.89
CA HIS A 331 20.56 12.34 0.43
C HIS A 331 21.28 11.12 -0.09
N GLY A 332 20.84 10.63 -1.21
CA GLY A 332 21.44 9.43 -1.78
C GLY A 332 21.16 9.32 -3.26
N MET A 333 22.10 8.68 -3.95
CA MET A 333 22.01 8.36 -5.37
C MET A 333 22.00 6.85 -5.53
N GLY A 334 20.95 6.32 -6.15
CA GLY A 334 20.82 4.91 -6.49
C GLY A 334 20.94 4.70 -8.00
N TYR A 335 21.61 3.62 -8.37
CA TYR A 335 21.67 3.14 -9.75
C TYR A 335 21.18 1.70 -9.78
N PHE A 336 20.41 1.34 -10.78
CA PHE A 336 19.91 -0.03 -10.89
C PHE A 336 19.92 -0.51 -12.33
N PHE A 337 20.06 -1.81 -12.46
CA PHE A 337 19.84 -2.50 -13.72
C PHE A 337 19.07 -3.79 -13.50
N ASN A 338 18.33 -4.21 -14.51
CA ASN A 338 17.69 -5.51 -14.55
C ASN A 338 17.97 -6.19 -15.88
N PHE A 339 17.95 -7.51 -15.84
CA PHE A 339 18.15 -8.33 -17.02
C PHE A 339 17.32 -9.62 -16.87
N SER A 340 16.70 -10.04 -17.98
CA SER A 340 15.96 -11.30 -18.02
C SER A 340 16.35 -12.07 -19.28
N TYR A 341 16.62 -13.35 -19.12
CA TYR A 341 16.93 -14.24 -20.23
C TYR A 341 16.32 -15.61 -19.99
N ASN A 342 15.48 -16.05 -20.95
CA ASN A 342 14.76 -17.31 -20.86
C ASN A 342 13.93 -17.40 -19.56
N ILE A 343 14.28 -18.30 -18.66
CA ILE A 343 13.60 -18.52 -17.38
C ILE A 343 14.20 -17.68 -16.24
N LEU A 344 15.35 -17.04 -16.43
CA LEU A 344 16.09 -16.33 -15.39
C LEU A 344 15.85 -14.83 -15.42
N SER A 345 15.83 -14.20 -14.24
CA SER A 345 15.88 -12.75 -14.09
C SER A 345 16.91 -12.37 -13.03
N TYR A 346 17.49 -11.21 -13.21
CA TYR A 346 18.44 -10.62 -12.29
C TYR A 346 18.18 -9.11 -12.20
N HIS A 347 18.10 -8.59 -10.97
CA HIS A 347 18.01 -7.17 -10.67
C HIS A 347 19.14 -6.83 -9.74
N HIS A 348 19.79 -5.72 -9.95
CA HIS A 348 20.83 -5.20 -9.08
C HIS A 348 20.66 -3.70 -8.89
N ARG A 349 20.89 -3.26 -7.67
CA ARG A 349 20.85 -1.86 -7.28
C ARG A 349 22.07 -1.52 -6.43
N PHE A 350 22.65 -0.38 -6.72
CA PHE A 350 23.74 0.25 -6.00
C PHE A 350 23.22 1.54 -5.38
N ASP A 351 23.24 1.66 -4.07
CA ASP A 351 22.91 2.87 -3.33
C ASP A 351 24.17 3.23 -2.54
N GLU A 352 24.83 4.33 -2.83
CA GLU A 352 26.08 4.81 -2.17
C GLU A 352 26.93 3.74 -1.47
N ASP A 353 26.56 3.38 -0.24
CA ASP A 353 27.27 2.41 0.61
C ASP A 353 26.60 1.01 0.63
N HIS A 354 25.52 0.80 -0.11
CA HIS A 354 24.73 -0.43 -0.05
C HIS A 354 24.43 -1.01 -1.42
N GLU A 355 24.40 -2.33 -1.47
CA GLU A 355 24.05 -3.07 -2.68
C GLU A 355 22.90 -4.03 -2.39
N ASN A 356 21.93 -4.09 -3.31
CA ASN A 356 20.82 -5.03 -3.27
C ASN A 356 20.74 -5.79 -4.59
N TYR A 357 20.45 -7.07 -4.51
CA TYR A 357 20.15 -7.85 -5.71
C TYR A 357 18.94 -8.74 -5.51
N LYS A 358 18.30 -9.08 -6.61
CA LYS A 358 17.29 -10.13 -6.68
C LYS A 358 17.60 -11.00 -7.88
N ILE A 359 17.79 -12.29 -7.64
CA ILE A 359 17.89 -13.32 -8.67
C ILE A 359 16.67 -14.22 -8.58
N GLY A 360 16.11 -14.60 -9.70
CA GLY A 360 14.98 -15.48 -9.69
C GLY A 360 14.78 -16.22 -11.00
N PHE A 361 13.86 -17.16 -10.96
CA PHE A 361 13.48 -17.95 -12.13
C PHE A 361 11.96 -18.10 -12.21
N LEU A 362 11.47 -18.27 -13.42
CA LEU A 362 10.11 -18.69 -13.72
C LEU A 362 10.15 -19.75 -14.82
N GLN A 363 9.62 -20.92 -14.52
CA GLN A 363 9.42 -22.00 -15.48
C GLN A 363 7.93 -22.23 -15.67
N GLU A 364 7.44 -21.98 -16.87
CA GLU A 364 6.11 -22.38 -17.28
C GLU A 364 6.16 -23.86 -17.73
N LEU A 365 5.25 -24.64 -17.20
CA LEU A 365 5.07 -26.06 -17.46
C LEU A 365 3.74 -26.26 -18.21
N ASP A 366 3.41 -27.50 -18.57
CA ASP A 366 2.16 -27.82 -19.26
C ASP A 366 0.93 -27.58 -18.36
N ASP A 367 -0.23 -27.43 -18.98
CA ASP A 367 -1.55 -27.31 -18.33
C ASP A 367 -1.71 -26.11 -17.36
N GLY A 368 -1.06 -24.98 -17.64
CA GLY A 368 -1.17 -23.78 -16.81
C GLY A 368 -0.48 -23.90 -15.44
N LEU A 369 0.43 -24.85 -15.31
CA LEU A 369 1.29 -25.01 -14.15
C LEU A 369 2.57 -24.18 -14.36
N SER A 370 2.96 -23.42 -13.35
CA SER A 370 4.26 -22.75 -13.33
C SER A 370 4.91 -22.84 -11.96
N ILE A 371 6.23 -22.84 -11.96
CA ILE A 371 7.04 -22.73 -10.76
C ILE A 371 7.97 -21.52 -10.89
N SER A 372 7.99 -20.69 -9.86
CA SER A 372 8.94 -19.58 -9.75
C SER A 372 9.63 -19.59 -8.40
N GLY A 373 10.79 -18.97 -8.36
CA GLY A 373 11.49 -18.78 -7.11
C GLY A 373 12.43 -17.60 -7.19
N SER A 374 12.74 -17.00 -6.05
CA SER A 374 13.68 -15.89 -5.96
C SER A 374 14.44 -15.88 -4.66
N HIS A 375 15.63 -15.30 -4.73
CA HIS A 375 16.44 -14.87 -3.60
C HIS A 375 16.76 -13.39 -3.78
N SER A 376 16.63 -12.60 -2.71
CA SER A 376 16.88 -11.16 -2.75
C SER A 376 17.54 -10.68 -1.46
N THR A 377 18.45 -9.72 -1.61
CA THR A 377 18.96 -8.91 -0.51
C THR A 377 18.24 -7.56 -0.47
N SER A 378 18.23 -6.96 0.69
CA SER A 378 17.63 -5.66 0.93
C SER A 378 18.23 -5.01 2.16
N TYR A 379 18.04 -3.71 2.33
CA TYR A 379 18.38 -3.02 3.56
C TYR A 379 17.30 -1.99 3.92
N LYS A 380 17.20 -1.72 5.23
CA LYS A 380 16.48 -0.58 5.75
C LYS A 380 17.47 0.51 6.08
N ASP A 381 17.22 1.71 5.61
CA ASP A 381 18.06 2.87 5.92
C ASP A 381 17.92 3.26 7.40
N LYS A 382 18.94 3.94 7.91
CA LYS A 382 18.89 4.51 9.26
C LYS A 382 17.78 5.57 9.36
N THR A 383 17.19 5.66 10.52
CA THR A 383 16.26 6.74 10.89
C THR A 383 16.84 7.60 12.00
N LEU A 384 16.09 8.58 12.49
CA LEU A 384 16.50 9.38 13.65
C LEU A 384 16.81 8.51 14.90
N TYR A 385 16.25 7.30 14.99
CA TYR A 385 16.29 6.47 16.20
C TYR A 385 16.62 4.99 15.92
N SER A 386 16.97 4.62 14.71
CA SER A 386 17.35 3.24 14.37
C SER A 386 18.51 3.18 13.40
N ASP A 387 19.37 2.18 13.58
CA ASP A 387 20.49 1.87 12.70
C ASP A 387 20.03 1.18 11.42
N VAL A 388 20.96 1.03 10.46
CA VAL A 388 20.76 0.25 9.23
C VAL A 388 20.52 -1.21 9.58
N VAL A 389 19.52 -1.83 8.91
CA VAL A 389 19.20 -3.24 9.07
C VAL A 389 19.23 -3.92 7.70
N TYR A 390 19.95 -5.02 7.58
CA TYR A 390 20.04 -5.82 6.35
C TYR A 390 19.08 -7.01 6.39
N GLY A 391 18.58 -7.40 5.23
CA GLY A 391 17.65 -8.51 5.09
C GLY A 391 17.94 -9.38 3.86
N ASP A 392 17.69 -10.66 4.04
CA ASP A 392 17.66 -11.69 3.02
C ASP A 392 16.26 -12.29 2.91
N SER A 393 15.78 -12.49 1.69
CA SER A 393 14.48 -13.12 1.44
C SER A 393 14.61 -14.21 0.39
N GLN A 394 13.97 -15.34 0.65
CA GLN A 394 13.90 -16.48 -0.24
C GLN A 394 12.44 -16.93 -0.38
N GLU A 395 12.05 -17.31 -1.60
CA GLU A 395 10.70 -17.77 -1.84
C GLU A 395 10.62 -18.72 -3.03
N VAL A 396 9.67 -19.63 -2.97
CA VAL A 396 9.27 -20.50 -4.08
C VAL A 396 7.76 -20.50 -4.19
N THR A 397 7.25 -20.24 -5.38
CA THR A 397 5.82 -20.22 -5.69
C THR A 397 5.48 -21.27 -6.74
N LEU A 398 4.47 -22.06 -6.45
CA LEU A 398 3.82 -22.95 -7.39
C LEU A 398 2.46 -22.34 -7.76
N THR A 399 2.23 -22.11 -9.05
CA THR A 399 0.96 -21.59 -9.56
C THR A 399 0.33 -22.59 -10.51
N LYS A 400 -0.95 -22.89 -10.34
CA LYS A 400 -1.74 -23.66 -11.28
C LYS A 400 -3.07 -22.98 -11.53
N ASN A 401 -3.25 -22.43 -12.74
CA ASN A 401 -4.43 -21.66 -13.10
C ASN A 401 -4.66 -20.49 -12.12
N ASN A 402 -5.75 -20.58 -11.35
CA ASN A 402 -6.18 -19.57 -10.38
C ASN A 402 -5.65 -19.81 -8.95
N PHE A 403 -4.89 -20.87 -8.73
CA PHE A 403 -4.34 -21.25 -7.43
C PHE A 403 -2.84 -20.98 -7.37
N ALA A 404 -2.39 -20.35 -6.30
CA ALA A 404 -0.97 -20.13 -6.03
C ALA A 404 -0.64 -20.52 -4.58
N THR A 405 0.52 -21.15 -4.42
CA THR A 405 1.11 -21.47 -3.10
C THR A 405 2.54 -20.97 -3.08
N THR A 406 2.89 -20.21 -2.07
CA THR A 406 4.25 -19.69 -1.86
C THR A 406 4.78 -20.15 -0.51
N ILE A 407 5.99 -20.67 -0.50
CA ILE A 407 6.79 -20.91 0.71
C ILE A 407 7.86 -19.83 0.73
N PHE A 408 8.05 -19.19 1.89
CA PHE A 408 8.98 -18.08 2.02
C PHE A 408 9.75 -18.13 3.34
N GLN A 409 10.93 -17.49 3.33
CA GLN A 409 11.75 -17.19 4.50
C GLN A 409 12.32 -15.78 4.34
N ASN A 410 12.32 -15.00 5.43
CA ASN A 410 13.03 -13.73 5.52
C ASN A 410 13.87 -13.70 6.79
N ASP A 411 15.13 -13.31 6.64
CA ASP A 411 16.08 -13.06 7.70
C ASP A 411 16.46 -11.59 7.68
N ILE A 412 16.06 -10.82 8.70
CA ILE A 412 16.15 -9.35 8.72
C ILE A 412 16.75 -8.91 10.04
N GLY A 413 18.07 -8.69 10.09
CA GLY A 413 18.76 -8.45 11.34
C GLY A 413 18.52 -9.59 12.34
N ASP A 414 17.92 -9.27 13.49
CA ASP A 414 17.56 -10.27 14.52
C ASP A 414 16.19 -10.95 14.28
N LEU A 415 15.45 -10.51 13.27
CA LEU A 415 14.10 -11.01 12.94
C LEU A 415 14.19 -12.13 11.91
N ASN A 416 13.64 -13.30 12.23
CA ASN A 416 13.45 -14.41 11.31
C ASN A 416 11.97 -14.67 11.11
N THR A 417 11.50 -14.70 9.85
CA THR A 417 10.13 -15.06 9.50
C THR A 417 10.12 -16.14 8.44
N ASN A 418 9.23 -17.09 8.59
CA ASN A 418 9.00 -18.12 7.57
C ASN A 418 7.54 -18.54 7.55
N GLY A 419 7.08 -19.02 6.41
CA GLY A 419 5.70 -19.44 6.30
C GLY A 419 5.31 -19.98 4.94
N ILE A 420 4.03 -20.30 4.87
CA ILE A 420 3.35 -20.70 3.64
C ILE A 420 2.12 -19.85 3.46
N GLU A 421 1.91 -19.38 2.26
CA GLU A 421 0.70 -18.66 1.86
C GLU A 421 0.05 -19.35 0.66
N MET A 422 -1.27 -19.35 0.64
CA MET A 422 -2.08 -19.91 -0.43
C MET A 422 -3.10 -18.88 -0.87
N SER A 423 -3.36 -18.80 -2.16
CA SER A 423 -4.41 -17.97 -2.72
C SER A 423 -5.11 -18.67 -3.87
N TYR A 424 -6.41 -18.41 -3.98
CA TYR A 424 -7.24 -18.83 -5.11
C TYR A 424 -8.09 -17.66 -5.57
N ASN A 425 -8.04 -17.32 -6.85
CA ASN A 425 -8.71 -16.15 -7.39
C ASN A 425 -9.47 -16.50 -8.67
N THR A 426 -10.79 -16.34 -8.61
CA THR A 426 -11.69 -16.37 -9.77
C THR A 426 -12.44 -15.05 -9.85
N GLY A 427 -13.27 -14.84 -10.90
CA GLY A 427 -14.10 -13.64 -11.00
C GLY A 427 -15.02 -13.43 -9.78
N ASP A 428 -15.53 -14.50 -9.18
CA ASP A 428 -16.50 -14.45 -8.08
C ASP A 428 -15.88 -14.72 -6.70
N TRP A 429 -14.74 -15.43 -6.63
CA TRP A 429 -14.12 -15.86 -5.38
C TRP A 429 -12.67 -15.45 -5.29
N LYS A 430 -12.30 -14.86 -4.16
CA LYS A 430 -10.92 -14.75 -3.70
C LYS A 430 -10.80 -15.45 -2.36
N LEU A 431 -9.90 -16.42 -2.27
CA LEU A 431 -9.60 -17.16 -1.04
C LEU A 431 -8.14 -16.94 -0.72
N PHE A 432 -7.82 -16.80 0.55
CA PHE A 432 -6.45 -16.74 1.02
C PHE A 432 -6.30 -17.47 2.36
N ALA A 433 -5.15 -18.08 2.55
CA ALA A 433 -4.77 -18.72 3.81
C ALA A 433 -3.27 -18.58 4.03
N SER A 434 -2.86 -18.53 5.27
CA SER A 434 -1.45 -18.51 5.64
C SER A 434 -1.17 -19.20 6.96
N ASN A 435 0.02 -19.78 7.03
CA ASN A 435 0.68 -20.16 8.26
C ASN A 435 2.02 -19.42 8.33
N LEU A 436 2.30 -18.79 9.45
CA LEU A 436 3.43 -17.88 9.63
C LEU A 436 4.10 -18.11 10.99
N THR A 437 5.42 -18.18 11.00
CA THR A 437 6.23 -18.06 12.22
C THR A 437 7.09 -16.81 12.10
N SER A 438 7.08 -15.97 13.12
CA SER A 438 7.93 -14.77 13.22
C SER A 438 8.59 -14.74 14.58
N LYS A 439 9.94 -14.62 14.62
CA LYS A 439 10.73 -14.59 15.84
C LYS A 439 11.78 -13.49 15.78
N THR A 440 11.94 -12.78 16.89
CA THR A 440 13.05 -11.86 17.10
C THR A 440 13.95 -12.42 18.19
N LYS A 441 15.23 -12.69 17.88
CA LYS A 441 16.19 -13.37 18.80
C LYS A 441 15.58 -14.65 19.40
N ASP A 442 15.00 -15.49 18.54
CA ASP A 442 14.33 -16.77 18.90
C ASP A 442 13.05 -16.67 19.75
N VAL A 443 12.61 -15.47 20.09
CA VAL A 443 11.33 -15.24 20.79
C VAL A 443 10.24 -14.89 19.78
N LEU A 444 9.04 -15.46 19.94
CA LEU A 444 7.90 -15.17 19.07
C LEU A 444 7.60 -13.67 19.04
N SER A 445 7.48 -13.13 17.85
CA SER A 445 7.19 -11.71 17.63
C SER A 445 5.75 -11.39 17.99
N LEU A 446 5.53 -10.19 18.53
CA LEU A 446 4.21 -9.72 18.93
C LEU A 446 3.33 -9.38 17.74
N ARG A 447 2.01 -9.53 17.88
CA ARG A 447 0.99 -9.11 16.89
C ARG A 447 1.08 -9.83 15.55
N ARG A 448 1.65 -11.05 15.53
CA ARG A 448 1.75 -11.90 14.34
C ARG A 448 0.93 -13.17 14.58
N PRO A 449 -0.27 -13.28 14.00
CA PRO A 449 -1.05 -14.51 14.10
C PRO A 449 -0.33 -15.62 13.34
N GLU A 450 -0.25 -16.79 13.96
CA GLU A 450 0.35 -17.97 13.34
C GLU A 450 -0.46 -18.46 12.14
N TYR A 451 -1.78 -18.33 12.22
CA TYR A 451 -2.70 -18.75 11.16
C TYR A 451 -3.64 -17.60 10.80
N SER A 452 -3.83 -17.38 9.53
CA SER A 452 -4.91 -16.53 9.04
C SER A 452 -5.53 -17.13 7.77
N PHE A 453 -6.83 -16.92 7.61
CA PHE A 453 -7.50 -17.23 6.35
C PHE A 453 -8.72 -16.34 6.14
N GLY A 454 -9.14 -16.24 4.89
CA GLY A 454 -10.32 -15.48 4.58
C GLY A 454 -10.78 -15.71 3.15
N PHE A 455 -11.93 -15.13 2.85
CA PHE A 455 -12.46 -15.12 1.50
C PHE A 455 -13.27 -13.86 1.21
N ILE A 456 -13.33 -13.53 -0.07
CA ILE A 456 -14.28 -12.58 -0.63
C ILE A 456 -15.10 -13.34 -1.68
N HIS A 457 -16.42 -13.25 -1.58
CA HIS A 457 -17.33 -13.81 -2.56
C HIS A 457 -18.23 -12.73 -3.13
N ASN A 458 -18.17 -12.54 -4.44
CA ASN A 458 -19.00 -11.60 -5.20
C ASN A 458 -20.05 -12.34 -5.99
N LYS A 459 -21.32 -12.08 -5.69
CA LYS A 459 -22.44 -12.62 -6.46
C LYS A 459 -23.19 -11.48 -7.17
N LYS A 460 -23.19 -11.50 -8.49
CA LYS A 460 -24.03 -10.62 -9.31
C LYS A 460 -25.31 -11.39 -9.70
N PHE A 461 -26.46 -10.75 -9.46
CA PHE A 461 -27.78 -11.30 -9.80
C PHE A 461 -28.33 -10.62 -11.05
N GLU A 462 -29.15 -11.32 -11.84
CA GLU A 462 -29.73 -10.80 -13.09
C GLU A 462 -30.59 -9.55 -12.91
N ASN A 463 -31.12 -9.32 -11.71
CA ASN A 463 -31.98 -8.18 -11.36
C ASN A 463 -31.20 -6.96 -10.84
N ASN A 464 -29.93 -6.80 -11.25
CA ASN A 464 -29.05 -5.68 -10.87
C ASN A 464 -28.65 -5.62 -9.38
N PHE A 465 -28.89 -6.66 -8.62
CA PHE A 465 -28.36 -6.79 -7.27
C PHE A 465 -26.93 -7.39 -7.30
N THR A 466 -26.12 -6.94 -6.37
CA THR A 466 -24.81 -7.51 -6.08
C THR A 466 -24.73 -7.82 -4.59
N LEU A 467 -24.21 -8.98 -4.24
CA LEU A 467 -23.92 -9.35 -2.86
C LEU A 467 -22.44 -9.67 -2.75
N THR A 468 -21.73 -8.93 -1.91
CA THR A 468 -20.36 -9.24 -1.52
C THR A 468 -20.35 -9.74 -0.08
N THR A 469 -19.76 -10.90 0.12
CA THR A 469 -19.55 -11.49 1.45
C THR A 469 -18.05 -11.57 1.70
N ASN A 470 -17.59 -10.99 2.79
CA ASN A 470 -16.20 -11.05 3.22
C ASN A 470 -16.13 -11.81 4.54
N TYR A 471 -15.16 -12.68 4.67
CA TYR A 471 -14.84 -13.35 5.92
C TYR A 471 -13.33 -13.30 6.17
N LYS A 472 -12.93 -13.00 7.39
CA LYS A 472 -11.54 -13.03 7.84
C LYS A 472 -11.46 -13.73 9.20
N TYR A 473 -10.57 -14.69 9.28
CA TYR A 473 -10.12 -15.33 10.50
C TYR A 473 -8.67 -14.89 10.80
N LYS A 474 -8.45 -14.42 12.00
CA LYS A 474 -7.13 -14.12 12.57
C LYS A 474 -6.92 -14.99 13.80
N GLY A 475 -5.88 -15.83 13.77
CA GLY A 475 -5.55 -16.75 14.85
C GLY A 475 -5.01 -16.07 16.09
N LYS A 476 -4.81 -16.86 17.14
CA LYS A 476 -4.17 -16.40 18.39
C LYS A 476 -2.78 -15.85 18.09
N HIS A 477 -2.41 -14.82 18.84
CA HIS A 477 -1.10 -14.19 18.73
C HIS A 477 -0.69 -13.56 20.06
N LEU A 478 0.59 -13.26 20.19
CA LEU A 478 1.11 -12.57 21.38
C LEU A 478 0.98 -11.05 21.22
N ASP A 479 0.73 -10.37 22.32
CA ASP A 479 0.81 -8.91 22.45
C ASP A 479 1.35 -8.51 23.81
N ILE A 480 1.50 -7.22 24.05
CA ILE A 480 1.90 -6.64 25.33
C ILE A 480 0.66 -6.10 26.03
N HIS A 481 0.51 -6.45 27.28
CA HIS A 481 -0.51 -5.87 28.13
C HIS A 481 -0.27 -4.37 28.33
N ASN A 482 -1.25 -3.55 27.98
CA ASN A 482 -1.11 -2.09 27.88
C ASN A 482 -0.76 -1.38 29.20
N SER A 483 -0.97 -1.98 30.36
CA SER A 483 -0.71 -1.33 31.68
C SER A 483 0.50 -1.90 32.41
N ASN A 484 0.79 -3.19 32.32
CA ASN A 484 1.87 -3.85 33.08
C ASN A 484 3.03 -4.37 32.21
N TRP A 485 2.93 -4.21 30.88
CA TRP A 485 3.95 -4.57 29.90
C TRP A 485 4.30 -6.07 29.84
N SER A 486 3.48 -6.94 30.46
CA SER A 486 3.67 -8.39 30.33
C SER A 486 3.22 -8.89 28.95
N THR A 487 3.85 -9.96 28.48
CA THR A 487 3.40 -10.65 27.27
C THR A 487 2.11 -11.42 27.57
N ILE A 488 1.12 -11.27 26.70
CA ILE A 488 -0.18 -11.94 26.80
C ILE A 488 -0.54 -12.61 25.48
N SER A 489 -1.48 -13.55 25.53
CA SER A 489 -2.04 -14.19 24.34
C SER A 489 -3.37 -13.53 24.01
N MET A 490 -3.46 -12.97 22.81
CA MET A 490 -4.71 -12.44 22.25
C MET A 490 -5.54 -13.57 21.66
N PRO A 491 -6.88 -13.54 21.83
CA PRO A 491 -7.77 -14.54 21.26
C PRO A 491 -7.81 -14.46 19.72
N GLU A 492 -8.32 -15.52 19.10
CA GLU A 492 -8.70 -15.49 17.69
C GLU A 492 -9.88 -14.55 17.44
N THR A 493 -9.99 -14.03 16.21
CA THR A 493 -11.09 -13.18 15.78
C THR A 493 -11.73 -13.68 14.50
N HIS A 494 -13.06 -13.51 14.40
CA HIS A 494 -13.87 -13.89 13.24
C HIS A 494 -14.67 -12.69 12.75
N LEU A 495 -14.28 -12.12 11.63
CA LEU A 495 -14.95 -10.96 11.05
C LEU A 495 -15.74 -11.37 9.81
N VAL A 496 -16.99 -10.98 9.76
CA VAL A 496 -17.89 -11.19 8.59
C VAL A 496 -18.45 -9.85 8.19
N ASP A 497 -18.27 -9.49 6.91
CA ASP A 497 -18.88 -8.30 6.34
C ASP A 497 -19.80 -8.69 5.18
N LEU A 498 -20.93 -7.99 5.06
CA LEU A 498 -21.87 -8.14 3.95
C LEU A 498 -22.08 -6.77 3.29
N ASN A 499 -21.96 -6.73 1.97
CA ASN A 499 -22.31 -5.57 1.17
C ASN A 499 -23.35 -5.94 0.13
N LEU A 500 -24.52 -5.32 0.21
CA LEU A 500 -25.60 -5.47 -0.77
C LEU A 500 -25.68 -4.19 -1.60
N GLY A 501 -25.51 -4.33 -2.90
CA GLY A 501 -25.64 -3.27 -3.88
C GLY A 501 -26.85 -3.47 -4.79
N TYR A 502 -27.48 -2.37 -5.20
CA TYR A 502 -28.54 -2.35 -6.21
C TYR A 502 -28.28 -1.24 -7.22
N ASN A 503 -28.13 -1.60 -8.49
CA ASN A 503 -27.91 -0.64 -9.57
C ASN A 503 -29.23 -0.33 -10.29
N TYR A 504 -29.55 0.96 -10.40
CA TYR A 504 -30.72 1.44 -11.13
C TYR A 504 -30.37 2.70 -11.94
N HIS A 505 -30.33 2.58 -13.27
CA HIS A 505 -30.05 3.71 -14.19
C HIS A 505 -28.80 4.54 -13.83
N GLY A 506 -27.69 3.88 -13.48
CA GLY A 506 -26.45 4.53 -13.08
C GLY A 506 -26.42 5.05 -11.64
N PHE A 507 -27.51 4.84 -10.89
CA PHE A 507 -27.53 5.04 -9.45
C PHE A 507 -27.24 3.71 -8.76
N ASN A 508 -26.30 3.68 -7.84
CA ASN A 508 -26.02 2.53 -7.00
C ASN A 508 -26.42 2.82 -5.56
N PHE A 509 -27.32 2.02 -5.04
CA PHE A 509 -27.71 2.02 -3.63
C PHE A 509 -26.99 0.89 -2.93
N GLY A 510 -26.35 1.16 -1.80
CA GLY A 510 -25.56 0.21 -1.05
C GLY A 510 -26.00 0.10 0.39
N VAL A 511 -25.95 -1.11 0.91
CA VAL A 511 -26.11 -1.44 2.33
C VAL A 511 -24.89 -2.25 2.74
N SER A 512 -24.11 -1.74 3.70
CA SER A 512 -22.97 -2.45 4.26
C SER A 512 -23.23 -2.80 5.72
N LEU A 513 -22.96 -4.06 6.07
CA LEU A 513 -22.97 -4.59 7.42
C LEU A 513 -21.56 -5.10 7.73
N ASN A 514 -20.78 -4.28 8.45
CA ASN A 514 -19.44 -4.68 8.88
C ASN A 514 -19.51 -5.33 10.27
N ASN A 515 -18.61 -6.27 10.51
CA ASN A 515 -18.57 -7.05 11.74
C ASN A 515 -19.96 -7.61 12.10
N LEU A 516 -20.57 -8.34 11.17
CA LEU A 516 -21.95 -8.89 11.31
C LEU A 516 -22.14 -9.70 12.59
N LEU A 517 -21.12 -10.44 13.01
CA LEU A 517 -21.15 -11.25 14.23
C LEU A 517 -21.08 -10.43 15.52
N ASN A 518 -20.81 -9.12 15.41
CA ASN A 518 -20.57 -8.22 16.52
C ASN A 518 -19.44 -8.69 17.44
N GLU A 519 -18.37 -9.21 16.81
CA GLU A 519 -17.17 -9.62 17.50
C GLU A 519 -16.57 -8.43 18.25
N LYS A 520 -16.33 -8.59 19.54
CA LYS A 520 -15.67 -7.59 20.36
C LYS A 520 -14.23 -8.00 20.54
N TYR A 521 -13.34 -7.21 19.99
CA TYR A 521 -11.91 -7.51 20.02
C TYR A 521 -11.07 -6.24 20.17
N GLU A 522 -9.85 -6.44 20.59
CA GLU A 522 -8.83 -5.41 20.72
C GLU A 522 -7.71 -5.67 19.72
N SER A 523 -7.12 -4.61 19.21
CA SER A 523 -5.96 -4.70 18.31
C SER A 523 -5.27 -3.33 18.21
N PRO A 524 -4.12 -3.13 18.93
CA PRO A 524 -3.46 -4.02 19.92
C PRO A 524 -4.24 -4.13 21.22
N HIS A 525 -3.72 -4.93 22.16
CA HIS A 525 -4.33 -5.07 23.49
C HIS A 525 -4.54 -3.71 24.17
N GLY A 526 -5.73 -3.51 24.75
CA GLY A 526 -6.15 -2.27 25.39
C GLY A 526 -6.77 -1.26 24.40
N PHE A 527 -6.84 -1.57 23.10
CA PHE A 527 -7.46 -0.69 22.12
C PHE A 527 -8.63 -1.37 21.41
N SER A 528 -9.83 -0.84 21.68
CA SER A 528 -11.08 -1.39 21.18
C SER A 528 -11.25 -1.18 19.69
N GLN A 529 -11.75 -2.21 19.02
CA GLN A 529 -12.14 -2.12 17.62
C GLN A 529 -13.66 -1.94 17.47
N GLU A 530 -14.07 -1.45 16.29
CA GLU A 530 -15.49 -1.21 16.01
C GLU A 530 -16.30 -2.52 16.06
N GLY A 531 -17.41 -2.51 16.81
CA GLY A 531 -18.41 -3.57 16.80
C GLY A 531 -19.20 -3.59 15.48
N ARG A 532 -20.37 -4.23 15.49
CA ARG A 532 -21.26 -4.27 14.31
C ARG A 532 -21.62 -2.87 13.84
N LYS A 533 -21.43 -2.62 12.53
CA LYS A 533 -21.64 -1.34 11.91
C LYS A 533 -22.53 -1.49 10.66
N PHE A 534 -23.61 -0.73 10.65
CA PHE A 534 -24.49 -0.62 9.50
C PHE A 534 -24.21 0.69 8.76
N THR A 535 -24.09 0.67 7.45
CA THR A 535 -23.86 1.87 6.63
C THR A 535 -24.76 1.83 5.41
N LEU A 536 -25.39 2.95 5.12
CA LEU A 536 -26.10 3.17 3.87
C LEU A 536 -25.22 3.96 2.92
N GLY A 537 -25.21 3.59 1.67
CA GLY A 537 -24.42 4.22 0.61
C GLY A 537 -25.27 4.54 -0.61
N PHE A 538 -24.93 5.62 -1.24
CA PHE A 538 -25.48 6.05 -2.50
C PHE A 538 -24.34 6.57 -3.37
N ASN A 539 -24.22 6.04 -4.58
CA ASN A 539 -23.33 6.62 -5.56
C ASN A 539 -24.00 6.75 -6.93
N LYS A 540 -23.54 7.71 -7.70
CA LYS A 540 -23.95 7.92 -9.08
C LYS A 540 -22.72 8.09 -9.96
N SER A 541 -22.69 7.31 -11.05
CA SER A 541 -21.77 7.49 -12.17
C SER A 541 -22.51 8.13 -13.35
N PHE A 542 -21.79 8.97 -14.16
CA PHE A 542 -22.32 9.74 -15.29
C PHE A 542 -21.61 9.36 -16.58
#